data_6356e1b7b7f9504e1cae162102225315
#
_entry.id   6356e1b7b7f9504e1cae162102225315
#
_cell.length_a   1.000
_cell.length_b   1.000
_cell.length_c   1.000
_cell.angle_alpha   90.00
_cell.angle_beta   90.00
_cell.angle_gamma   90.00
#
_symmetry.space_group_name_H-M   'P 1'
#
loop_
_entity.id
_entity.type
_entity.pdbx_description
1 polymer ?
#
loop_
_entity_poly.entity_id
_entity_poly.type
_entity_poly.pdbx_seq_one_letter_code
_entity_poly.pdbx_strand_id
1 'polypeptide(L)'
;MQLQEQVDRLAIIRAAFPEEGLFAEKEWLLSPDAFPIDRKFVTDLEQLGHRLFVFQRACNQLYQLSVKGRQPEWVARYLDAGKPKELIEFSRRKEIRDDLPRVIRPDLILTEKGYIIAEIDSVPGGIGLTGWLNQTYSSFDNEVIGGANGMLKGFRAVVPSGADIVISQESATYRPEMEWVAARLNQKQIVAGVDDSGSIHDDNVVAAGADRGRARNRSSAGVNAPGYSWRVMPAENYEPQNGRAVYRFFELFDLPNIPGIENTLRANAEGRITITPPIKPYLEEKMWFALFWLQPLRAFWRRELGDKYFIKLQEVIPYSWLLDPTPLPQHAVIPRLEIHDWREAAKFSQRDRDLLLKVSGFSPLGWGSRGIALGSDLPHTDWQKRIEHALATFESSPTILQKFHKGALFEQRYWEPASGEITTLKGRVRLCPYYFVENDRVRLRGALTTIVPADKKFLHGMSEAILVPSKTQ
;
A
#
# COMPACT_ATOMS: atom_id res chain seq x y z
N MET A 1 -9.19 -37.40 -13.01
CA MET A 1 -7.83 -36.84 -12.95
C MET A 1 -7.80 -35.42 -12.36
N GLN A 2 -8.45 -34.44 -12.96
CA GLN A 2 -8.47 -33.04 -12.48
C GLN A 2 -9.06 -32.85 -11.05
N LEU A 3 -10.12 -33.57 -10.68
CA LEU A 3 -10.72 -33.43 -9.34
C LEU A 3 -9.81 -34.02 -8.24
N GLN A 4 -9.15 -35.13 -8.50
CA GLN A 4 -8.21 -35.75 -7.54
C GLN A 4 -7.02 -34.82 -7.29
N GLU A 5 -6.45 -34.24 -8.34
CA GLU A 5 -5.35 -33.26 -8.22
C GLU A 5 -5.73 -32.06 -7.34
N GLN A 6 -6.97 -31.56 -7.46
CA GLN A 6 -7.46 -30.45 -6.65
C GLN A 6 -7.63 -30.83 -5.17
N VAL A 7 -8.11 -32.04 -4.90
CA VAL A 7 -8.22 -32.57 -3.54
C VAL A 7 -6.83 -32.73 -2.92
N ASP A 8 -5.86 -33.21 -3.69
CA ASP A 8 -4.46 -33.37 -3.23
C ASP A 8 -3.84 -32.00 -2.90
N ARG A 9 -4.05 -30.99 -3.73
CA ARG A 9 -3.59 -29.59 -3.47
C ARG A 9 -4.22 -29.01 -2.19
N LEU A 10 -5.52 -29.20 -1.97
CA LEU A 10 -6.20 -28.78 -0.74
C LEU A 10 -5.63 -29.50 0.49
N ALA A 11 -5.28 -30.78 0.38
CA ALA A 11 -4.63 -31.52 1.45
C ALA A 11 -3.26 -30.92 1.79
N ILE A 12 -2.45 -30.56 0.78
CA ILE A 12 -1.17 -29.87 0.95
C ILE A 12 -1.37 -28.51 1.65
N ILE A 13 -2.35 -27.70 1.19
CA ILE A 13 -2.62 -26.39 1.77
C ILE A 13 -3.01 -26.54 3.24
N ARG A 14 -3.90 -27.46 3.58
CA ARG A 14 -4.34 -27.72 4.97
C ARG A 14 -3.19 -28.19 5.85
N ALA A 15 -2.36 -29.10 5.36
CA ALA A 15 -1.19 -29.59 6.09
C ALA A 15 -0.10 -28.51 6.31
N ALA A 16 -0.10 -27.47 5.48
CA ALA A 16 0.85 -26.35 5.60
C ALA A 16 0.40 -25.28 6.62
N PHE A 17 -0.86 -25.31 7.10
CA PHE A 17 -1.31 -24.36 8.13
C PHE A 17 -0.50 -24.54 9.40
N PRO A 18 0.06 -23.46 9.95
CA PRO A 18 0.72 -23.52 11.24
C PRO A 18 -0.31 -23.82 12.34
N GLU A 19 0.06 -24.65 13.30
CA GLU A 19 -0.79 -25.01 14.45
C GLU A 19 -1.09 -23.80 15.33
N GLU A 20 -0.17 -22.82 15.39
CA GLU A 20 -0.31 -21.61 16.18
C GLU A 20 0.22 -20.38 15.41
N GLY A 21 -0.22 -19.21 15.82
CA GLY A 21 0.34 -17.92 15.42
C GLY A 21 -0.29 -17.32 14.20
N LEU A 22 0.31 -17.46 13.03
CA LEU A 22 0.07 -16.65 11.82
C LEU A 22 -1.42 -16.47 11.43
N PHE A 23 -2.27 -17.47 11.66
CA PHE A 23 -3.68 -17.45 11.24
C PHE A 23 -4.68 -17.75 12.37
N ALA A 24 -4.27 -17.69 13.62
CA ALA A 24 -5.11 -18.04 14.76
C ALA A 24 -6.48 -17.33 14.78
N GLU A 25 -6.56 -16.13 14.18
CA GLU A 25 -7.77 -15.30 14.16
C GLU A 25 -8.20 -14.94 12.72
N LYS A 26 -7.66 -15.62 11.69
CA LYS A 26 -7.96 -15.31 10.28
C LYS A 26 -8.62 -16.49 9.61
N GLU A 27 -9.85 -16.30 9.16
CA GLU A 27 -10.60 -17.28 8.39
C GLU A 27 -10.81 -16.78 6.95
N TRP A 28 -10.67 -17.68 5.98
CA TRP A 28 -11.02 -17.44 4.57
C TRP A 28 -11.34 -18.75 3.87
N LEU A 29 -11.96 -18.66 2.72
CA LEU A 29 -12.28 -19.84 1.89
C LEU A 29 -11.03 -20.36 1.19
N LEU A 30 -10.71 -21.64 1.35
CA LEU A 30 -9.53 -22.26 0.74
C LEU A 30 -9.80 -22.59 -0.73
N SER A 31 -8.87 -22.20 -1.60
CA SER A 31 -8.90 -22.56 -3.02
C SER A 31 -7.76 -23.51 -3.37
N PRO A 32 -7.98 -24.54 -4.22
CA PRO A 32 -6.91 -25.39 -4.70
C PRO A 32 -6.02 -24.70 -5.75
N ASP A 33 -6.38 -23.51 -6.22
CA ASP A 33 -5.74 -22.84 -7.32
C ASP A 33 -5.30 -21.43 -6.96
N ALA A 34 -4.10 -21.05 -7.39
CA ALA A 34 -3.67 -19.65 -7.43
C ALA A 34 -4.49 -18.86 -8.47
N PHE A 35 -4.67 -17.55 -8.27
CA PHE A 35 -5.43 -16.71 -9.18
C PHE A 35 -4.63 -16.44 -10.47
N PRO A 36 -5.16 -16.81 -11.65
CA PRO A 36 -4.43 -16.67 -12.92
C PRO A 36 -4.42 -15.22 -13.42
N ILE A 37 -3.26 -14.77 -13.87
CA ILE A 37 -3.06 -13.46 -14.48
C ILE A 37 -2.27 -13.66 -15.79
N ASP A 38 -2.74 -13.06 -16.89
CA ASP A 38 -2.03 -13.16 -18.15
C ASP A 38 -0.64 -12.46 -18.12
N ARG A 39 0.31 -12.96 -18.91
CA ARG A 39 1.70 -12.49 -18.98
C ARG A 39 1.82 -10.99 -19.25
N LYS A 40 0.95 -10.44 -20.12
CA LYS A 40 0.97 -9.02 -20.45
C LYS A 40 0.58 -8.17 -19.24
N PHE A 41 -0.40 -8.64 -18.47
CA PHE A 41 -0.80 -7.97 -17.24
C PHE A 41 0.29 -8.05 -16.16
N VAL A 42 0.97 -9.20 -16.03
CA VAL A 42 2.13 -9.31 -15.11
C VAL A 42 3.22 -8.30 -15.48
N THR A 43 3.55 -8.18 -16.78
CA THR A 43 4.51 -7.17 -17.27
C THR A 43 4.07 -5.74 -16.93
N ASP A 44 2.78 -5.43 -17.04
CA ASP A 44 2.27 -4.10 -16.65
C ASP A 44 2.35 -3.88 -15.13
N LEU A 45 2.08 -4.92 -14.32
CA LEU A 45 2.27 -4.87 -12.86
C LEU A 45 3.74 -4.62 -12.48
N GLU A 46 4.70 -5.28 -13.13
CA GLU A 46 6.13 -5.03 -12.91
C GLU A 46 6.50 -3.57 -13.17
N GLN A 47 6.01 -3.01 -14.28
CA GLN A 47 6.21 -1.61 -14.62
C GLN A 47 5.47 -0.66 -13.67
N LEU A 48 4.31 -1.06 -13.14
CA LEU A 48 3.53 -0.27 -12.20
C LEU A 48 4.34 0.05 -10.94
N GLY A 49 5.09 -0.91 -10.42
CA GLY A 49 5.91 -0.68 -9.23
C GLY A 49 6.88 0.49 -9.39
N HIS A 50 7.57 0.54 -10.54
CA HIS A 50 8.46 1.67 -10.83
C HIS A 50 7.70 2.99 -11.00
N ARG A 51 6.55 2.99 -11.68
CA ARG A 51 5.71 4.19 -11.85
C ARG A 51 5.25 4.73 -10.48
N LEU A 52 4.87 3.85 -9.56
CA LEU A 52 4.45 4.24 -8.20
C LEU A 52 5.61 4.77 -7.36
N PHE A 53 6.79 4.20 -7.47
CA PHE A 53 7.99 4.72 -6.80
C PHE A 53 8.33 6.13 -7.29
N VAL A 54 8.30 6.36 -8.62
CA VAL A 54 8.50 7.70 -9.20
C VAL A 54 7.39 8.66 -8.75
N PHE A 55 6.15 8.20 -8.65
CA PHE A 55 5.04 8.98 -8.14
C PHE A 55 5.26 9.39 -6.67
N GLN A 56 5.63 8.47 -5.78
CA GLN A 56 5.94 8.78 -4.38
C GLN A 56 7.11 9.76 -4.24
N ARG A 57 8.14 9.63 -5.09
CA ARG A 57 9.24 10.59 -5.15
C ARG A 57 8.74 11.98 -5.55
N ALA A 58 7.88 12.07 -6.56
CA ALA A 58 7.28 13.33 -6.99
C ALA A 58 6.37 13.92 -5.90
N CYS A 59 5.59 13.11 -5.16
CA CYS A 59 4.83 13.55 -3.99
C CYS A 59 5.74 14.18 -2.92
N ASN A 60 6.81 13.49 -2.55
CA ASN A 60 7.81 13.99 -1.60
C ASN A 60 8.42 15.32 -2.06
N GLN A 61 8.78 15.42 -3.33
CA GLN A 61 9.35 16.63 -3.91
C GLN A 61 8.33 17.78 -3.95
N LEU A 62 7.08 17.52 -4.33
CA LEU A 62 6.03 18.54 -4.36
C LEU A 62 5.81 19.16 -2.98
N TYR A 63 5.70 18.32 -1.95
CA TYR A 63 5.58 18.78 -0.57
C TYR A 63 6.76 19.67 -0.17
N GLN A 64 7.99 19.22 -0.40
CA GLN A 64 9.19 19.97 -0.05
C GLN A 64 9.33 21.31 -0.79
N LEU A 65 8.94 21.34 -2.06
CA LEU A 65 8.95 22.58 -2.86
C LEU A 65 7.83 23.53 -2.40
N SER A 66 6.67 23.01 -2.00
CA SER A 66 5.60 23.80 -1.43
C SER A 66 6.02 24.45 -0.10
N VAL A 67 6.64 23.71 0.81
CA VAL A 67 7.21 24.24 2.06
C VAL A 67 8.21 25.37 1.81
N LYS A 68 8.93 25.35 0.68
CA LYS A 68 9.93 26.37 0.31
C LYS A 68 9.36 27.51 -0.54
N GLY A 69 8.04 27.59 -0.76
CA GLY A 69 7.39 28.58 -1.62
C GLY A 69 7.74 28.46 -3.11
N ARG A 70 8.31 27.30 -3.57
CA ARG A 70 8.65 27.05 -4.98
C ARG A 70 7.56 26.31 -5.74
N GLN A 71 6.57 25.83 -5.03
CA GLN A 71 5.28 25.31 -5.51
C GLN A 71 4.19 25.91 -4.63
N PRO A 72 2.90 25.85 -5.01
CA PRO A 72 1.83 26.48 -4.26
C PRO A 72 1.85 26.09 -2.77
N GLU A 73 1.90 27.06 -1.87
CA GLU A 73 2.02 26.86 -0.42
C GLU A 73 0.84 26.10 0.19
N TRP A 74 -0.32 26.21 -0.43
CA TRP A 74 -1.51 25.48 0.02
C TRP A 74 -1.35 23.96 -0.05
N VAL A 75 -0.45 23.41 -0.89
CA VAL A 75 -0.20 21.96 -0.95
C VAL A 75 0.36 21.45 0.38
N ALA A 76 1.40 22.11 0.90
CA ALA A 76 1.97 21.74 2.20
C ALA A 76 0.95 21.99 3.33
N ARG A 77 0.24 23.12 3.30
CA ARG A 77 -0.80 23.43 4.29
C ARG A 77 -1.88 22.34 4.36
N TYR A 78 -2.37 21.85 3.23
CA TYR A 78 -3.39 20.79 3.20
C TYR A 78 -2.84 19.45 3.70
N LEU A 79 -1.60 19.11 3.30
CA LEU A 79 -0.95 17.88 3.72
C LEU A 79 -0.52 17.89 5.19
N ASP A 80 -0.40 19.06 5.81
CA ASP A 80 -0.12 19.24 7.24
C ASP A 80 -1.39 19.33 8.08
N ALA A 81 -2.57 19.50 7.47
CA ALA A 81 -3.82 19.67 8.16
C ALA A 81 -4.07 18.53 9.18
N GLY A 82 -4.45 18.90 10.39
CA GLY A 82 -4.73 17.97 11.50
C GLY A 82 -3.53 17.28 12.13
N LYS A 83 -2.30 17.59 11.71
CA LYS A 83 -1.09 16.95 12.21
C LYS A 83 -0.41 17.77 13.34
N PRO A 84 0.15 17.09 14.35
CA PRO A 84 0.93 17.77 15.39
C PRO A 84 2.13 18.52 14.81
N LYS A 85 2.39 19.71 15.34
CA LYS A 85 3.47 20.60 14.87
C LYS A 85 4.84 19.92 14.95
N GLU A 86 5.10 19.21 16.02
CA GLU A 86 6.35 18.47 16.28
C GLU A 86 6.58 17.40 15.21
N LEU A 87 5.52 16.71 14.79
CA LEU A 87 5.58 15.68 13.74
C LEU A 87 5.83 16.31 12.36
N ILE A 88 5.21 17.47 12.07
CA ILE A 88 5.45 18.23 10.85
C ILE A 88 6.92 18.67 10.79
N GLU A 89 7.44 19.26 11.86
CA GLU A 89 8.83 19.70 11.96
C GLU A 89 9.79 18.52 11.81
N PHE A 90 9.50 17.39 12.45
CA PHE A 90 10.29 16.17 12.33
C PHE A 90 10.35 15.69 10.88
N SER A 91 9.21 15.64 10.19
CA SER A 91 9.09 15.15 8.82
C SER A 91 9.87 16.01 7.79
N ARG A 92 10.19 17.27 8.13
CA ARG A 92 10.92 18.23 7.29
C ARG A 92 12.42 18.23 7.50
N ARG A 93 12.95 17.37 8.36
CA ARG A 93 14.38 17.28 8.68
C ARG A 93 15.20 16.90 7.46
N LYS A 94 16.43 17.46 7.38
CA LYS A 94 17.37 17.22 6.28
C LYS A 94 17.80 15.76 6.17
N GLU A 95 17.92 15.10 7.31
CA GLU A 95 18.45 13.74 7.46
C GLU A 95 17.54 12.70 6.76
N ILE A 96 16.24 12.95 6.77
CA ILE A 96 15.24 12.06 6.16
C ILE A 96 14.62 12.65 4.88
N ARG A 97 15.09 13.79 4.41
CA ARG A 97 14.51 14.54 3.29
C ARG A 97 14.24 13.70 2.06
N ASP A 98 15.19 12.85 1.70
CA ASP A 98 15.16 12.07 0.48
C ASP A 98 14.71 10.61 0.72
N ASP A 99 14.44 10.26 1.99
CA ASP A 99 13.94 8.92 2.34
C ASP A 99 12.52 8.73 1.83
N LEU A 100 12.25 7.55 1.27
CA LEU A 100 10.97 7.12 0.75
C LEU A 100 10.58 5.75 1.31
N PRO A 101 9.30 5.40 1.33
CA PRO A 101 8.87 4.02 1.59
C PRO A 101 9.58 3.05 0.65
N ARG A 102 10.08 1.94 1.21
CA ARG A 102 10.78 0.89 0.44
C ARG A 102 9.91 -0.35 0.21
N VAL A 103 8.74 -0.38 0.80
CA VAL A 103 7.66 -1.32 0.49
C VAL A 103 6.49 -0.52 -0.05
N ILE A 104 5.94 -0.92 -1.19
CA ILE A 104 4.82 -0.26 -1.83
C ILE A 104 3.78 -1.33 -2.16
N ARG A 105 2.58 -1.19 -1.64
CA ARG A 105 1.47 -2.07 -1.99
C ARG A 105 0.27 -1.23 -2.43
N PRO A 106 -0.01 -1.18 -3.73
CA PRO A 106 -1.30 -0.66 -4.18
C PRO A 106 -2.39 -1.72 -3.98
N ASP A 107 -3.58 -1.27 -3.63
CA ASP A 107 -4.80 -2.06 -3.70
C ASP A 107 -5.45 -1.84 -5.07
N LEU A 108 -5.41 -2.85 -5.93
CA LEU A 108 -5.95 -2.78 -7.29
C LEU A 108 -7.33 -3.43 -7.33
N ILE A 109 -8.31 -2.72 -7.86
CA ILE A 109 -9.62 -3.29 -8.19
C ILE A 109 -9.60 -3.66 -9.66
N LEU A 110 -9.75 -4.95 -9.96
CA LEU A 110 -9.82 -5.43 -11.33
C LEU A 110 -11.16 -5.06 -11.95
N THR A 111 -11.13 -4.43 -13.10
CA THR A 111 -12.31 -3.96 -13.86
C THR A 111 -12.35 -4.63 -15.22
N GLU A 112 -13.43 -4.48 -15.98
CA GLU A 112 -13.53 -5.00 -17.33
C GLU A 112 -12.49 -4.40 -18.32
N LYS A 113 -11.91 -3.24 -17.98
CA LYS A 113 -10.95 -2.51 -18.83
C LYS A 113 -9.51 -2.56 -18.30
N GLY A 114 -9.22 -3.41 -17.32
CA GLY A 114 -7.93 -3.47 -16.64
C GLY A 114 -8.09 -3.34 -15.13
N TYR A 115 -7.49 -2.33 -14.52
CA TYR A 115 -7.59 -2.11 -13.06
C TYR A 115 -7.58 -0.63 -12.71
N ILE A 116 -8.00 -0.32 -11.49
CA ILE A 116 -7.81 0.98 -10.85
C ILE A 116 -7.10 0.81 -9.51
N ILE A 117 -6.37 1.86 -9.10
CA ILE A 117 -5.70 1.91 -7.80
C ILE A 117 -6.66 2.50 -6.78
N ALA A 118 -7.15 1.69 -5.86
CA ALA A 118 -8.03 2.16 -4.80
C ALA A 118 -7.26 2.87 -3.68
N GLU A 119 -6.04 2.40 -3.38
CA GLU A 119 -5.17 2.90 -2.32
C GLU A 119 -3.71 2.56 -2.63
N ILE A 120 -2.76 3.30 -2.04
CA ILE A 120 -1.33 2.97 -2.02
C ILE A 120 -0.90 2.96 -0.57
N ASP A 121 -0.44 1.80 -0.11
CA ASP A 121 -0.01 1.58 1.27
C ASP A 121 1.52 1.47 1.34
N SER A 122 2.10 2.15 2.31
CA SER A 122 3.55 2.18 2.57
C SER A 122 3.94 1.37 3.81
N VAL A 123 2.96 0.96 4.63
CA VAL A 123 3.12 0.07 5.79
C VAL A 123 2.16 -1.12 5.65
N PRO A 124 2.25 -1.88 4.55
CA PRO A 124 1.22 -2.85 4.23
C PRO A 124 1.21 -4.05 5.19
N GLY A 125 0.03 -4.41 5.65
CA GLY A 125 -0.24 -5.74 6.20
C GLY A 125 -0.24 -6.82 5.11
N GLY A 126 -0.30 -8.09 5.52
CA GLY A 126 -0.37 -9.22 4.61
C GLY A 126 0.98 -9.67 4.04
N ILE A 127 2.11 -9.15 4.50
CA ILE A 127 3.46 -9.56 4.05
C ILE A 127 3.71 -11.02 4.44
N GLY A 128 3.43 -11.40 5.68
CA GLY A 128 3.59 -12.77 6.16
C GLY A 128 2.59 -13.71 5.52
N LEU A 129 1.32 -13.32 5.43
CA LEU A 129 0.28 -14.09 4.76
C LEU A 129 0.63 -14.37 3.29
N THR A 130 1.03 -13.35 2.53
CA THR A 130 1.41 -13.52 1.13
C THR A 130 2.67 -14.39 1.00
N GLY A 131 3.63 -14.23 1.90
CA GLY A 131 4.84 -15.05 1.95
C GLY A 131 4.52 -16.52 2.18
N TRP A 132 3.62 -16.83 3.13
CA TRP A 132 3.17 -18.19 3.40
C TRP A 132 2.39 -18.78 2.22
N LEU A 133 1.44 -18.02 1.65
CA LEU A 133 0.70 -18.45 0.45
C LEU A 133 1.65 -18.75 -0.71
N ASN A 134 2.62 -17.88 -0.97
CA ASN A 134 3.61 -18.11 -2.01
C ASN A 134 4.40 -19.41 -1.77
N GLN A 135 4.88 -19.64 -0.55
CA GLN A 135 5.60 -20.88 -0.22
C GLN A 135 4.75 -22.14 -0.43
N THR A 136 3.50 -22.09 0.07
CA THR A 136 2.57 -23.22 -0.01
C THR A 136 2.21 -23.55 -1.45
N TYR A 137 1.77 -22.54 -2.22
CA TYR A 137 1.33 -22.77 -3.59
C TYR A 137 2.50 -23.07 -4.56
N SER A 138 3.69 -22.52 -4.32
CA SER A 138 4.87 -22.85 -5.13
C SER A 138 5.32 -24.31 -4.96
N SER A 139 4.82 -25.05 -3.98
CA SER A 139 5.13 -26.49 -3.85
C SER A 139 4.45 -27.34 -4.94
N PHE A 140 3.41 -26.84 -5.58
CA PHE A 140 2.68 -27.52 -6.66
C PHE A 140 2.39 -26.65 -7.90
N ASP A 141 2.81 -25.36 -7.90
CA ASP A 141 2.63 -24.43 -9.03
C ASP A 141 3.86 -23.52 -9.16
N ASN A 142 4.62 -23.70 -10.22
CA ASN A 142 5.87 -22.95 -10.45
C ASN A 142 5.66 -21.53 -10.98
N GLU A 143 4.43 -21.17 -11.37
CA GLU A 143 4.11 -19.88 -11.98
C GLU A 143 3.62 -18.82 -10.98
N VAL A 144 3.71 -19.13 -9.66
CA VAL A 144 3.35 -18.18 -8.60
C VAL A 144 4.23 -16.93 -8.69
N ILE A 145 3.60 -15.75 -8.74
CA ILE A 145 4.32 -14.46 -8.86
C ILE A 145 5.22 -14.24 -7.63
N GLY A 146 6.51 -14.07 -7.90
CA GLY A 146 7.55 -13.95 -6.88
C GLY A 146 8.11 -15.28 -6.38
N GLY A 147 7.48 -16.40 -6.74
CA GLY A 147 7.88 -17.76 -6.30
C GLY A 147 7.86 -17.93 -4.77
N ALA A 148 8.31 -19.06 -4.28
CA ALA A 148 8.24 -19.44 -2.87
C ALA A 148 8.88 -18.41 -1.91
N ASN A 149 9.95 -17.75 -2.28
CA ASN A 149 10.73 -16.89 -1.38
C ASN A 149 10.74 -15.40 -1.78
N GLY A 150 9.97 -15.00 -2.77
CA GLY A 150 9.96 -13.61 -3.27
C GLY A 150 9.71 -12.58 -2.18
N MET A 151 8.66 -12.77 -1.39
CA MET A 151 8.30 -11.86 -0.29
C MET A 151 9.41 -11.72 0.74
N LEU A 152 10.04 -12.81 1.14
CA LEU A 152 11.15 -12.80 2.11
C LEU A 152 12.41 -12.17 1.53
N LYS A 153 12.74 -12.44 0.25
CA LYS A 153 13.86 -11.79 -0.45
C LYS A 153 13.65 -10.28 -0.52
N GLY A 154 12.45 -9.84 -0.92
CA GLY A 154 12.09 -8.42 -1.01
C GLY A 154 12.16 -7.73 0.35
N PHE A 155 11.57 -8.30 1.39
CA PHE A 155 11.58 -7.71 2.72
C PHE A 155 13.00 -7.62 3.31
N ARG A 156 13.83 -8.66 3.11
CA ARG A 156 15.25 -8.62 3.48
C ARG A 156 16.00 -7.47 2.78
N ALA A 157 15.72 -7.23 1.50
CA ALA A 157 16.40 -6.19 0.75
C ALA A 157 16.06 -4.75 1.24
N VAL A 158 14.96 -4.56 1.95
CA VAL A 158 14.62 -3.27 2.58
C VAL A 158 15.63 -2.92 3.66
N VAL A 159 16.05 -3.91 4.49
CA VAL A 159 17.06 -3.75 5.54
C VAL A 159 17.97 -4.97 5.56
N PRO A 160 19.02 -5.01 4.72
CA PRO A 160 19.89 -6.19 4.57
C PRO A 160 20.58 -6.66 5.86
N SER A 161 20.86 -5.74 6.78
CA SER A 161 21.49 -6.01 8.07
C SER A 161 20.56 -6.58 9.14
N GLY A 162 19.25 -6.75 8.83
CA GLY A 162 18.22 -7.05 9.82
C GLY A 162 17.71 -5.81 10.55
N ALA A 163 16.55 -5.94 11.19
CA ALA A 163 15.86 -4.84 11.85
C ALA A 163 15.07 -5.29 13.06
N ASP A 164 14.71 -4.34 13.92
CA ASP A 164 13.60 -4.47 14.83
C ASP A 164 12.32 -4.06 14.09
N ILE A 165 11.38 -4.97 13.99
CA ILE A 165 10.03 -4.72 13.47
C ILE A 165 9.20 -4.24 14.66
N VAL A 166 8.91 -2.95 14.68
CA VAL A 166 8.28 -2.28 15.83
C VAL A 166 6.80 -2.09 15.54
N ILE A 167 5.94 -2.77 16.30
CA ILE A 167 4.49 -2.86 16.07
C ILE A 167 3.74 -2.23 17.24
N SER A 168 2.81 -1.28 16.97
CA SER A 168 1.94 -0.71 18.00
C SER A 168 0.77 -1.62 18.34
N GLN A 169 0.11 -1.34 19.47
CA GLN A 169 -1.09 -2.06 19.88
C GLN A 169 -2.23 -1.94 18.85
N GLU A 170 -2.39 -0.81 18.18
CA GLU A 170 -3.38 -0.64 17.09
C GLU A 170 -3.11 -1.59 15.92
N SER A 171 -1.85 -1.89 15.65
CA SER A 171 -1.44 -2.82 14.59
C SER A 171 -1.18 -4.25 15.08
N ALA A 172 -1.53 -4.59 16.32
CA ALA A 172 -1.20 -5.87 16.96
C ALA A 172 -1.72 -7.11 16.20
N THR A 173 -2.82 -6.99 15.45
CA THR A 173 -3.38 -8.06 14.61
C THR A 173 -2.43 -8.54 13.51
N TYR A 174 -1.41 -7.75 13.17
CA TYR A 174 -0.36 -8.11 12.20
C TYR A 174 0.89 -8.70 12.85
N ARG A 175 0.98 -8.71 14.19
CA ARG A 175 2.14 -9.24 14.90
C ARG A 175 2.48 -10.68 14.51
N PRO A 176 1.53 -11.64 14.44
CA PRO A 176 1.82 -13.02 14.04
C PRO A 176 2.42 -13.14 12.65
N GLU A 177 1.99 -12.30 11.70
CA GLU A 177 2.56 -12.26 10.36
C GLU A 177 4.03 -11.82 10.38
N MET A 178 4.33 -10.78 11.15
CA MET A 178 5.70 -10.25 11.22
C MET A 178 6.63 -11.14 12.03
N GLU A 179 6.12 -11.87 13.01
CA GLU A 179 6.86 -12.91 13.73
C GLU A 179 7.22 -14.08 12.81
N TRP A 180 6.28 -14.51 11.96
CA TRP A 180 6.56 -15.51 10.92
C TRP A 180 7.65 -15.02 9.95
N VAL A 181 7.55 -13.77 9.46
CA VAL A 181 8.57 -13.17 8.59
C VAL A 181 9.92 -13.13 9.27
N ALA A 182 10.01 -12.65 10.51
CA ALA A 182 11.25 -12.56 11.27
C ALA A 182 11.88 -13.94 11.49
N ALA A 183 11.07 -14.93 11.88
CA ALA A 183 11.53 -16.31 12.07
C ALA A 183 12.12 -16.89 10.78
N ARG A 184 11.45 -16.71 9.64
CA ARG A 184 11.94 -17.18 8.33
C ARG A 184 13.22 -16.46 7.89
N LEU A 185 13.31 -15.15 8.09
CA LEU A 185 14.50 -14.35 7.74
C LEU A 185 15.73 -14.71 8.60
N ASN A 186 15.53 -15.20 9.81
CA ASN A 186 16.61 -15.63 10.70
C ASN A 186 17.13 -17.07 10.38
N GLN A 187 16.39 -17.85 9.59
CA GLN A 187 16.84 -19.19 9.18
C GLN A 187 17.99 -19.09 8.16
N LYS A 188 19.10 -19.79 8.40
CA LYS A 188 20.31 -19.75 7.57
C LYS A 188 20.11 -20.27 6.13
N GLN A 189 19.11 -21.12 5.87
CA GLN A 189 18.88 -21.76 4.57
C GLN A 189 18.39 -20.83 3.46
N ILE A 190 17.85 -19.64 3.78
CA ILE A 190 17.43 -18.65 2.77
C ILE A 190 18.64 -17.89 2.18
N VAL A 191 19.84 -18.07 2.72
CA VAL A 191 21.06 -17.31 2.38
C VAL A 191 21.84 -17.90 1.21
N ALA A 192 21.68 -19.18 0.91
CA ALA A 192 22.45 -19.86 -0.13
C ALA A 192 21.52 -20.55 -1.14
N GLY A 193 21.23 -19.88 -2.22
CA GLY A 193 20.49 -20.52 -3.30
C GLY A 193 20.06 -19.57 -4.43
N VAL A 194 20.84 -19.64 -5.52
CA VAL A 194 20.52 -19.29 -6.89
C VAL A 194 20.69 -17.82 -7.26
N ASP A 195 21.79 -17.56 -7.96
CA ASP A 195 21.96 -16.44 -8.87
C ASP A 195 20.84 -16.47 -9.92
N ASP A 196 20.02 -15.44 -9.92
CA ASP A 196 19.02 -15.17 -10.97
C ASP A 196 19.75 -14.70 -12.24
N SER A 197 20.37 -15.63 -12.98
CA SER A 197 20.81 -15.39 -14.36
C SER A 197 19.65 -15.55 -15.35
N GLY A 198 18.59 -14.81 -15.13
CA GLY A 198 17.52 -14.56 -16.07
C GLY A 198 17.75 -13.20 -16.74
N SER A 199 18.70 -13.13 -17.67
CA SER A 199 18.94 -11.95 -18.48
C SER A 199 17.76 -11.72 -19.43
N ILE A 200 16.92 -10.73 -19.11
CA ILE A 200 16.14 -10.03 -20.14
C ILE A 200 16.93 -8.76 -20.47
N HIS A 201 17.48 -8.72 -21.68
CA HIS A 201 18.04 -7.52 -22.27
C HIS A 201 16.95 -6.45 -22.37
N ASP A 202 17.08 -5.40 -21.61
CA ASP A 202 16.26 -4.19 -21.74
C ASP A 202 17.13 -3.07 -22.32
N ASP A 203 17.24 -3.08 -23.65
CA ASP A 203 17.75 -1.95 -24.43
C ASP A 203 16.60 -0.96 -24.61
N ASN A 204 16.37 -0.10 -23.63
CA ASN A 204 15.71 1.21 -23.81
C ASN A 204 15.73 2.03 -22.50
N VAL A 205 16.92 2.44 -22.09
CA VAL A 205 17.07 3.51 -21.10
C VAL A 205 17.19 4.82 -21.84
N VAL A 206 16.10 5.54 -21.95
CA VAL A 206 16.17 6.97 -22.29
C VAL A 206 16.64 7.71 -21.02
N ALA A 207 17.87 8.18 -21.08
CA ALA A 207 18.49 8.98 -20.04
C ALA A 207 17.77 10.33 -19.92
N ALA A 208 16.96 10.51 -18.90
CA ALA A 208 16.51 11.81 -18.44
C ALA A 208 17.57 12.38 -17.49
N GLY A 209 18.02 13.58 -17.80
CA GLY A 209 19.12 14.37 -17.26
C GLY A 209 19.59 14.07 -15.83
N ALA A 210 20.85 13.70 -15.76
CA ALA A 210 21.57 13.48 -14.52
C ALA A 210 21.94 14.83 -13.88
N ASP A 211 21.33 15.17 -12.77
CA ASP A 211 21.95 16.07 -11.81
C ASP A 211 22.70 15.21 -10.78
N ARG A 212 24.04 15.34 -10.81
CA ARG A 212 24.96 14.57 -9.96
C ARG A 212 24.98 15.14 -8.55
N GLY A 213 23.98 14.79 -7.76
CA GLY A 213 24.03 14.91 -6.31
C GLY A 213 24.86 13.76 -5.73
N ARG A 214 26.00 14.12 -5.12
CA ARG A 214 26.93 13.21 -4.44
C ARG A 214 26.22 12.16 -3.60
N ALA A 215 26.22 10.92 -4.04
CA ALA A 215 25.99 9.76 -3.19
C ALA A 215 27.08 9.75 -2.11
N ARG A 216 26.69 10.05 -0.87
CA ARG A 216 27.56 9.78 0.29
C ARG A 216 27.69 8.27 0.41
N ASN A 217 28.85 7.75 0.01
CA ASN A 217 29.34 6.42 0.33
C ASN A 217 29.24 6.24 1.85
N ARG A 218 28.14 5.62 2.32
CA ARG A 218 28.12 4.99 3.63
C ARG A 218 28.84 3.65 3.44
N SER A 219 30.06 3.60 3.97
CA SER A 219 30.96 2.46 3.97
C SER A 219 30.19 1.15 4.14
N SER A 220 30.46 0.21 3.24
CA SER A 220 30.21 -1.19 3.41
C SER A 220 30.97 -1.71 4.65
N ALA A 221 30.38 -1.58 5.82
CA ALA A 221 30.86 -2.24 7.02
C ALA A 221 30.62 -3.74 6.81
N GLY A 222 31.66 -4.50 6.98
CA GLY A 222 31.82 -5.89 6.58
C GLY A 222 30.70 -6.83 7.04
N VAL A 223 30.46 -7.80 6.18
CA VAL A 223 29.42 -8.84 6.23
C VAL A 223 29.67 -9.88 7.35
N ASN A 224 30.35 -9.55 8.44
CA ASN A 224 30.64 -10.47 9.55
C ASN A 224 30.60 -9.85 10.95
N ALA A 225 29.64 -8.96 11.23
CA ALA A 225 29.35 -8.55 12.60
C ALA A 225 28.40 -9.58 13.25
N PRO A 226 28.75 -10.20 14.39
CA PRO A 226 27.86 -11.13 15.07
C PRO A 226 26.67 -10.36 15.64
N GLY A 227 25.45 -10.78 15.27
CA GLY A 227 24.27 -10.45 16.06
C GLY A 227 23.11 -9.68 15.41
N TYR A 228 23.10 -9.40 14.13
CA TYR A 228 21.94 -8.74 13.51
C TYR A 228 20.89 -9.77 13.09
N SER A 229 19.88 -9.95 13.92
CA SER A 229 18.70 -10.75 13.65
C SER A 229 17.48 -9.86 13.44
N TRP A 230 16.45 -10.40 12.82
CA TRP A 230 15.13 -9.79 12.78
C TRP A 230 14.39 -10.07 14.07
N ARG A 231 13.80 -9.06 14.69
CA ARG A 231 13.05 -9.19 15.94
C ARG A 231 11.73 -8.43 15.81
N VAL A 232 10.66 -8.95 16.39
CA VAL A 232 9.39 -8.25 16.52
C VAL A 232 9.29 -7.68 17.92
N MET A 233 9.10 -6.38 18.03
CA MET A 233 9.10 -5.64 19.28
C MET A 233 7.80 -4.85 19.41
N PRO A 234 7.25 -4.67 20.63
CA PRO A 234 6.18 -3.70 20.85
C PRO A 234 6.70 -2.28 20.62
N ALA A 235 5.87 -1.40 20.10
CA ALA A 235 6.22 0.01 19.93
C ALA A 235 6.19 0.77 21.26
N GLU A 236 5.32 0.34 22.17
CA GLU A 236 5.15 0.89 23.50
C GLU A 236 6.41 0.66 24.32
N ASN A 237 7.02 1.75 24.79
CA ASN A 237 8.28 1.75 25.54
C ASN A 237 9.44 1.04 24.82
N TYR A 238 9.45 1.07 23.49
CA TYR A 238 10.56 0.53 22.72
C TYR A 238 11.85 1.32 22.98
N GLU A 239 12.91 0.61 23.36
CA GLU A 239 14.24 1.18 23.62
C GLU A 239 15.15 0.92 22.39
N PRO A 240 15.42 1.96 21.56
CA PRO A 240 16.18 1.83 20.35
C PRO A 240 17.66 1.57 20.63
N GLN A 241 18.25 0.55 19.99
CA GLN A 241 19.67 0.22 20.08
C GLN A 241 20.47 0.95 19.01
N ASN A 242 21.58 1.57 19.39
CA ASN A 242 22.43 2.30 18.46
C ASN A 242 22.92 1.41 17.31
N GLY A 243 22.90 1.95 16.08
CA GLY A 243 23.28 1.25 14.86
C GLY A 243 22.21 0.29 14.33
N ARG A 244 21.11 0.09 15.06
CA ARG A 244 20.02 -0.78 14.64
C ARG A 244 19.10 -0.09 13.64
N ALA A 245 18.59 -0.84 12.67
CA ALA A 245 17.48 -0.39 11.83
C ALA A 245 16.15 -0.74 12.47
N VAL A 246 15.15 0.10 12.28
CA VAL A 246 13.78 -0.10 12.71
C VAL A 246 12.89 -0.17 11.48
N TYR A 247 12.17 -1.28 11.33
CA TYR A 247 11.03 -1.33 10.42
C TYR A 247 9.79 -0.92 11.20
N ARG A 248 9.27 0.27 10.91
CA ARG A 248 8.08 0.82 11.54
C ARG A 248 6.84 0.08 11.01
N PHE A 249 6.14 -0.60 11.88
CA PHE A 249 4.88 -1.28 11.57
C PHE A 249 3.75 -0.71 12.45
N PHE A 250 3.52 0.58 12.31
CA PHE A 250 2.43 1.35 12.91
C PHE A 250 2.13 2.58 12.06
N GLU A 251 0.87 3.02 12.12
CA GLU A 251 0.42 4.22 11.42
C GLU A 251 0.86 5.49 12.16
N LEU A 252 1.17 6.57 11.41
CA LEU A 252 1.68 7.79 12.04
C LEU A 252 0.62 8.58 12.80
N PHE A 253 -0.68 8.35 12.53
CA PHE A 253 -1.74 8.92 13.35
C PHE A 253 -1.76 8.33 14.77
N ASP A 254 -1.22 7.13 14.96
CA ASP A 254 -1.19 6.42 16.25
C ASP A 254 -0.05 6.87 17.19
N LEU A 255 0.91 7.65 16.67
CA LEU A 255 2.05 8.12 17.46
C LEU A 255 1.69 8.69 18.86
N PRO A 256 0.62 9.51 19.02
CA PRO A 256 0.23 10.01 20.34
C PRO A 256 -0.18 8.94 21.34
N ASN A 257 -0.55 7.75 20.86
CA ASN A 257 -1.00 6.62 21.67
C ASN A 257 0.13 5.63 21.99
N ILE A 258 1.36 5.86 21.51
CA ILE A 258 2.50 4.96 21.72
C ILE A 258 3.40 5.52 22.83
N PRO A 259 3.33 5.02 24.08
CA PRO A 259 4.20 5.48 25.17
C PRO A 259 5.67 5.30 24.85
N GLY A 260 6.49 6.32 25.11
CA GLY A 260 7.94 6.28 24.90
C GLY A 260 8.41 6.44 23.46
N ILE A 261 7.50 6.72 22.51
CA ILE A 261 7.85 6.87 21.09
C ILE A 261 8.85 8.01 20.85
N GLU A 262 8.88 9.01 21.72
CA GLU A 262 9.80 10.15 21.65
C GLU A 262 11.27 9.70 21.70
N ASN A 263 11.58 8.62 22.42
CA ASN A 263 12.92 8.03 22.48
C ASN A 263 13.35 7.51 21.10
N THR A 264 12.44 6.85 20.40
CA THR A 264 12.66 6.33 19.05
C THR A 264 12.84 7.46 18.04
N LEU A 265 11.97 8.48 18.09
CA LEU A 265 12.08 9.65 17.23
C LEU A 265 13.39 10.41 17.47
N ARG A 266 13.77 10.60 18.73
CA ARG A 266 15.03 11.25 19.12
C ARG A 266 16.23 10.44 18.64
N ALA A 267 16.25 9.13 18.82
CA ALA A 267 17.34 8.28 18.34
C ALA A 267 17.51 8.34 16.82
N ASN A 268 16.40 8.40 16.08
CA ASN A 268 16.44 8.61 14.63
C ASN A 268 16.94 10.02 14.27
N ALA A 269 16.46 11.03 15.00
CA ALA A 269 16.88 12.41 14.81
C ALA A 269 18.39 12.61 15.01
N GLU A 270 18.99 11.92 15.96
CA GLU A 270 20.41 11.91 16.27
C GLU A 270 21.22 10.98 15.36
N GLY A 271 20.60 10.29 14.42
CA GLY A 271 21.24 9.35 13.50
C GLY A 271 21.75 8.07 14.16
N ARG A 272 21.30 7.77 15.40
CA ARG A 272 21.65 6.55 16.12
C ARG A 272 20.96 5.30 15.58
N ILE A 273 19.78 5.48 14.96
CA ILE A 273 19.02 4.44 14.28
C ILE A 273 18.53 4.94 12.92
N THR A 274 18.16 4.02 12.04
CA THR A 274 17.40 4.33 10.81
C THR A 274 16.00 3.78 10.92
N ILE A 275 14.99 4.53 10.44
CA ILE A 275 13.59 4.10 10.45
C ILE A 275 13.09 3.98 9.00
N THR A 276 12.47 2.86 8.68
CA THR A 276 11.77 2.64 7.41
C THR A 276 10.41 1.98 7.67
N PRO A 277 9.30 2.39 7.04
CA PRO A 277 9.15 3.62 6.24
C PRO A 277 9.48 4.89 7.04
N PRO A 278 9.88 5.98 6.39
CA PRO A 278 10.27 7.22 7.07
C PRO A 278 9.08 7.85 7.81
N ILE A 279 9.38 8.65 8.84
CA ILE A 279 8.37 9.40 9.60
C ILE A 279 7.94 10.64 8.78
N LYS A 280 7.10 10.41 7.77
CA LYS A 280 6.59 11.41 6.83
C LYS A 280 5.08 11.26 6.62
N PRO A 281 4.25 11.77 7.54
CA PRO A 281 2.81 11.56 7.48
C PRO A 281 2.17 12.08 6.19
N TYR A 282 2.74 13.08 5.56
CA TYR A 282 2.24 13.58 4.28
C TYR A 282 2.39 12.57 3.12
N LEU A 283 3.27 11.55 3.22
CA LEU A 283 3.36 10.49 2.20
C LEU A 283 2.28 9.41 2.35
N GLU A 284 1.62 9.32 3.49
CA GLU A 284 0.58 8.32 3.80
C GLU A 284 -0.84 8.85 3.52
N GLU A 285 -0.94 9.99 2.86
CA GLU A 285 -2.20 10.69 2.60
C GLU A 285 -2.92 10.20 1.33
N LYS A 286 -4.20 9.86 1.45
CA LYS A 286 -5.08 9.59 0.29
C LYS A 286 -5.31 10.82 -0.57
N MET A 287 -5.11 12.01 0.00
CA MET A 287 -5.20 13.30 -0.67
C MET A 287 -4.33 13.40 -1.92
N TRP A 288 -3.24 12.65 -2.00
CA TRP A 288 -2.37 12.62 -3.19
C TRP A 288 -3.13 12.25 -4.46
N PHE A 289 -4.19 11.44 -4.37
CA PHE A 289 -5.02 11.13 -5.52
C PHE A 289 -5.80 12.35 -6.01
N ALA A 290 -6.30 13.19 -5.10
CA ALA A 290 -6.94 14.45 -5.48
C ALA A 290 -5.92 15.47 -6.03
N LEU A 291 -4.78 15.64 -5.35
CA LEU A 291 -3.71 16.56 -5.79
C LEU A 291 -3.16 16.18 -7.17
N PHE A 292 -3.14 14.90 -7.52
CA PHE A 292 -2.72 14.44 -8.85
C PHE A 292 -3.62 14.95 -9.99
N TRP A 293 -4.92 15.14 -9.71
CA TRP A 293 -5.89 15.60 -10.69
C TRP A 293 -6.06 17.12 -10.73
N LEU A 294 -5.50 17.86 -9.77
CA LEU A 294 -5.64 19.31 -9.74
C LEU A 294 -4.89 19.99 -10.88
N GLN A 295 -5.62 20.80 -11.66
CA GLN A 295 -5.09 21.49 -12.83
C GLN A 295 -3.86 22.38 -12.53
N PRO A 296 -3.81 23.13 -11.42
CA PRO A 296 -2.62 23.94 -11.08
C PRO A 296 -1.33 23.13 -10.90
N LEU A 297 -1.43 21.83 -10.59
CA LEU A 297 -0.29 20.95 -10.37
C LEU A 297 0.10 20.13 -11.60
N ARG A 298 -0.69 20.20 -12.68
CA ARG A 298 -0.48 19.37 -13.88
C ARG A 298 0.90 19.53 -14.50
N ALA A 299 1.40 20.76 -14.60
CA ALA A 299 2.72 21.02 -15.16
C ALA A 299 3.84 20.40 -14.30
N PHE A 300 3.70 20.44 -12.97
CA PHE A 300 4.59 19.76 -12.04
C PHE A 300 4.59 18.26 -12.29
N TRP A 301 3.41 17.63 -12.28
CA TRP A 301 3.30 16.18 -12.48
C TRP A 301 3.90 15.72 -13.80
N ARG A 302 3.62 16.42 -14.90
CA ARG A 302 4.19 16.07 -16.21
C ARG A 302 5.71 16.18 -16.23
N ARG A 303 6.29 17.19 -15.58
CA ARG A 303 7.73 17.35 -15.47
C ARG A 303 8.39 16.24 -14.67
N GLU A 304 7.85 15.91 -13.49
CA GLU A 304 8.48 14.96 -12.57
C GLU A 304 8.25 13.49 -12.96
N LEU A 305 7.11 13.18 -13.57
CA LEU A 305 6.75 11.82 -14.00
C LEU A 305 7.14 11.54 -15.47
N GLY A 306 7.30 12.58 -16.27
CA GLY A 306 7.31 12.48 -17.74
C GLY A 306 5.93 12.15 -18.30
N ASP A 307 5.67 12.52 -19.55
CA ASP A 307 4.36 12.36 -20.18
C ASP A 307 3.87 10.92 -20.18
N LYS A 308 4.75 9.96 -20.44
CA LYS A 308 4.40 8.53 -20.49
C LYS A 308 3.84 8.03 -19.15
N TYR A 309 4.52 8.30 -18.05
CA TYR A 309 4.07 7.84 -16.71
C TYR A 309 2.86 8.63 -16.24
N PHE A 310 2.82 9.94 -16.51
CA PHE A 310 1.68 10.77 -16.17
C PHE A 310 0.39 10.24 -16.82
N ILE A 311 0.40 9.94 -18.13
CA ILE A 311 -0.74 9.38 -18.85
C ILE A 311 -1.12 8.01 -18.28
N LYS A 312 -0.13 7.12 -18.06
CA LYS A 312 -0.39 5.78 -17.51
C LYS A 312 -0.97 5.81 -16.10
N LEU A 313 -0.55 6.73 -15.26
CA LEU A 313 -1.13 6.91 -13.92
C LEU A 313 -2.54 7.52 -13.98
N GLN A 314 -2.83 8.39 -14.98
CA GLN A 314 -4.20 8.88 -15.20
C GLN A 314 -5.18 7.78 -15.63
N GLU A 315 -4.71 6.72 -16.29
CA GLU A 315 -5.56 5.58 -16.66
C GLU A 315 -5.99 4.76 -15.44
N VAL A 316 -5.17 4.71 -14.38
CA VAL A 316 -5.35 3.79 -13.24
C VAL A 316 -5.64 4.48 -11.89
N ILE A 317 -5.27 5.75 -11.71
CA ILE A 317 -5.68 6.54 -10.53
C ILE A 317 -7.07 7.10 -10.77
N PRO A 318 -8.09 6.69 -10.01
CA PRO A 318 -9.46 7.19 -10.16
C PRO A 318 -9.51 8.70 -10.03
N TYR A 319 -10.37 9.34 -10.82
CA TYR A 319 -10.56 10.77 -10.67
C TYR A 319 -11.03 11.09 -9.25
N SER A 320 -10.31 11.99 -8.61
CA SER A 320 -10.53 12.33 -7.20
C SER A 320 -10.54 13.85 -7.02
N TRP A 321 -11.35 14.31 -6.09
CA TRP A 321 -11.48 15.70 -5.71
C TRP A 321 -11.15 15.85 -4.23
N LEU A 322 -10.64 17.01 -3.86
CA LEU A 322 -10.51 17.41 -2.48
C LEU A 322 -11.76 18.22 -2.09
N LEU A 323 -12.42 17.84 -1.00
CA LEU A 323 -13.58 18.55 -0.48
C LEU A 323 -13.13 19.81 0.28
N ASP A 324 -12.65 20.80 -0.47
CA ASP A 324 -12.13 22.06 0.04
C ASP A 324 -13.28 23.07 0.20
N PRO A 325 -13.58 23.58 1.41
CA PRO A 325 -14.66 24.53 1.64
C PRO A 325 -14.41 25.93 1.08
N THR A 326 -13.20 26.21 0.57
CA THR A 326 -12.84 27.51 0.01
C THR A 326 -13.78 27.85 -1.16
N PRO A 327 -14.45 29.03 -1.16
CA PRO A 327 -15.34 29.44 -2.24
C PRO A 327 -14.60 29.51 -3.58
N LEU A 328 -15.21 28.97 -4.61
CA LEU A 328 -14.71 29.09 -5.97
C LEU A 328 -14.96 30.49 -6.54
N PRO A 329 -14.10 30.97 -7.48
CA PRO A 329 -14.40 32.14 -8.27
C PRO A 329 -15.75 32.00 -8.99
N GLN A 330 -16.47 33.12 -9.20
CA GLN A 330 -17.87 33.17 -9.67
C GLN A 330 -18.14 32.37 -10.96
N HIS A 331 -17.16 32.19 -11.82
CA HIS A 331 -17.30 31.45 -13.08
C HIS A 331 -16.61 30.07 -13.08
N ALA A 332 -16.08 29.65 -11.93
CA ALA A 332 -15.43 28.36 -11.82
C ALA A 332 -16.44 27.25 -11.49
N VAL A 333 -16.22 26.09 -12.06
CA VAL A 333 -16.97 24.87 -11.77
C VAL A 333 -16.03 23.78 -11.27
N ILE A 334 -16.54 22.88 -10.44
CA ILE A 334 -15.83 21.69 -10.03
C ILE A 334 -15.82 20.72 -11.23
N PRO A 335 -14.65 20.41 -11.79
CA PRO A 335 -14.57 19.63 -13.02
C PRO A 335 -15.29 18.28 -12.92
N ARG A 336 -16.02 17.89 -13.96
CA ARG A 336 -16.77 16.62 -14.08
C ARG A 336 -17.98 16.48 -13.18
N LEU A 337 -18.26 17.42 -12.30
CA LEU A 337 -19.46 17.44 -11.45
C LEU A 337 -20.40 18.58 -11.82
N GLU A 338 -19.90 19.60 -12.55
CA GLU A 338 -20.64 20.75 -13.04
C GLU A 338 -21.38 21.52 -11.92
N ILE A 339 -20.79 21.56 -10.73
CA ILE A 339 -21.26 22.28 -9.55
C ILE A 339 -20.29 23.43 -9.22
N HIS A 340 -20.80 24.47 -8.56
CA HIS A 340 -20.03 25.67 -8.18
C HIS A 340 -19.64 25.68 -6.70
N ASP A 341 -20.28 24.87 -5.89
CA ASP A 341 -20.04 24.73 -4.45
C ASP A 341 -20.20 23.27 -4.05
N TRP A 342 -19.34 22.79 -3.17
CA TRP A 342 -19.39 21.41 -2.65
C TRP A 342 -20.71 21.10 -1.92
N ARG A 343 -21.41 22.10 -1.37
CA ARG A 343 -22.73 21.93 -0.75
C ARG A 343 -23.78 21.47 -1.76
N GLU A 344 -23.60 21.74 -3.04
CA GLU A 344 -24.48 21.21 -4.09
C GLU A 344 -24.34 19.68 -4.24
N ALA A 345 -23.14 19.13 -4.01
CA ALA A 345 -22.94 17.68 -4.01
C ALA A 345 -23.79 16.96 -2.94
N ALA A 346 -24.12 17.63 -1.84
CA ALA A 346 -25.03 17.12 -0.82
C ALA A 346 -26.44 16.81 -1.36
N LYS A 347 -26.84 17.48 -2.45
CA LYS A 347 -28.17 17.35 -3.09
C LYS A 347 -28.19 16.33 -4.23
N PHE A 348 -27.07 15.67 -4.53
CA PHE A 348 -27.01 14.71 -5.63
C PHE A 348 -28.04 13.59 -5.47
N SER A 349 -28.63 13.19 -6.59
CA SER A 349 -29.51 12.01 -6.64
C SER A 349 -28.70 10.74 -6.33
N GLN A 350 -29.36 9.65 -5.99
CA GLN A 350 -28.67 8.38 -5.73
C GLN A 350 -27.80 7.93 -6.92
N ARG A 351 -28.24 8.17 -8.14
CA ARG A 351 -27.51 7.86 -9.37
C ARG A 351 -26.23 8.69 -9.53
N ASP A 352 -26.25 9.95 -9.10
CA ASP A 352 -25.11 10.86 -9.22
C ASP A 352 -24.08 10.64 -8.09
N ARG A 353 -24.47 9.91 -7.04
CA ARG A 353 -23.63 9.58 -5.88
C ARG A 353 -22.81 8.29 -6.06
N ASP A 354 -22.51 7.89 -7.28
CA ASP A 354 -21.57 6.78 -7.54
C ASP A 354 -20.13 7.25 -7.31
N LEU A 355 -19.92 7.69 -6.06
CA LEU A 355 -18.75 8.38 -5.53
C LEU A 355 -18.37 7.81 -4.16
N LEU A 356 -17.08 7.72 -3.89
CA LEU A 356 -16.53 7.31 -2.60
C LEU A 356 -16.05 8.51 -1.81
N LEU A 357 -16.54 8.66 -0.59
CA LEU A 357 -15.92 9.53 0.42
C LEU A 357 -14.83 8.76 1.13
N LYS A 358 -13.63 9.35 1.26
CA LYS A 358 -12.50 8.77 1.96
C LYS A 358 -11.84 9.84 2.82
N VAL A 359 -11.76 9.60 4.12
CA VAL A 359 -10.94 10.42 5.01
C VAL A 359 -9.47 10.21 4.64
N SER A 360 -8.69 11.29 4.62
CA SER A 360 -7.26 11.23 4.30
C SER A 360 -6.45 10.50 5.38
N GLY A 361 -5.15 10.31 5.19
CA GLY A 361 -4.37 9.29 5.90
C GLY A 361 -4.16 9.51 7.40
N PHE A 362 -4.03 10.77 7.87
CA PHE A 362 -3.73 11.05 9.29
C PHE A 362 -4.99 11.07 10.15
N SER A 363 -5.62 9.91 10.28
CA SER A 363 -6.84 9.72 11.07
C SER A 363 -7.05 8.24 11.37
N PRO A 364 -7.56 7.85 12.55
CA PRO A 364 -8.01 6.49 12.83
C PRO A 364 -9.06 6.00 11.83
N LEU A 365 -9.82 6.92 11.22
CA LEU A 365 -10.78 6.62 10.15
C LEU A 365 -10.11 6.42 8.79
N GLY A 366 -8.87 6.83 8.60
CA GLY A 366 -8.10 6.64 7.38
C GLY A 366 -7.66 5.19 7.15
N TRP A 367 -7.79 4.31 8.17
CA TRP A 367 -7.27 2.95 8.19
C TRP A 367 -8.39 1.91 8.28
N GLY A 368 -8.14 0.70 7.76
CA GLY A 368 -9.08 -0.43 7.88
C GLY A 368 -10.45 -0.19 7.22
N SER A 369 -10.55 0.65 6.21
CA SER A 369 -11.81 1.03 5.53
C SER A 369 -12.85 1.74 6.43
N ARG A 370 -12.52 2.13 7.65
CA ARG A 370 -13.45 2.72 8.63
C ARG A 370 -14.04 4.06 8.17
N GLY A 371 -13.28 4.87 7.44
CA GLY A 371 -13.70 6.19 6.93
C GLY A 371 -14.12 6.20 5.45
N ILE A 372 -14.49 5.04 4.88
CA ILE A 372 -14.93 4.95 3.49
C ILE A 372 -16.46 4.85 3.44
N ALA A 373 -17.08 5.62 2.56
CA ALA A 373 -18.51 5.54 2.30
C ALA A 373 -18.80 5.64 0.80
N LEU A 374 -19.60 4.72 0.27
CA LEU A 374 -20.13 4.80 -1.09
C LEU A 374 -21.45 5.59 -1.07
N GLY A 375 -21.48 6.71 -1.77
CA GLY A 375 -22.60 7.63 -1.74
C GLY A 375 -23.92 7.02 -2.26
N SER A 376 -23.85 6.14 -3.26
CA SER A 376 -25.05 5.45 -3.79
C SER A 376 -25.68 4.45 -2.81
N ASP A 377 -24.94 4.01 -1.76
CA ASP A 377 -25.44 3.10 -0.72
C ASP A 377 -26.06 3.83 0.47
N LEU A 378 -25.81 5.13 0.59
CA LEU A 378 -26.31 5.91 1.71
C LEU A 378 -27.73 6.46 1.44
N PRO A 379 -28.58 6.55 2.47
CA PRO A 379 -29.75 7.43 2.44
C PRO A 379 -29.32 8.87 2.11
N HIS A 380 -30.21 9.66 1.52
CA HIS A 380 -29.89 11.04 1.11
C HIS A 380 -29.46 11.90 2.30
N THR A 381 -30.13 11.77 3.42
CA THR A 381 -29.82 12.50 4.67
C THR A 381 -28.43 12.18 5.21
N ASP A 382 -27.99 10.92 5.12
CA ASP A 382 -26.67 10.49 5.61
C ASP A 382 -25.56 10.95 4.66
N TRP A 383 -25.82 10.92 3.37
CA TRP A 383 -24.93 11.49 2.36
C TRP A 383 -24.72 12.99 2.60
N GLN A 384 -25.82 13.75 2.77
CA GLN A 384 -25.76 15.18 3.06
C GLN A 384 -24.93 15.46 4.31
N LYS A 385 -25.20 14.79 5.43
CA LYS A 385 -24.44 14.93 6.67
C LYS A 385 -22.96 14.67 6.49
N ARG A 386 -22.59 13.66 5.68
CA ARG A 386 -21.18 13.34 5.43
C ARG A 386 -20.48 14.40 4.60
N ILE A 387 -21.11 14.97 3.59
CA ILE A 387 -20.56 16.10 2.82
C ILE A 387 -20.39 17.33 3.73
N GLU A 388 -21.41 17.69 4.50
CA GLU A 388 -21.37 18.82 5.44
C GLU A 388 -20.27 18.63 6.49
N HIS A 389 -20.15 17.42 7.05
CA HIS A 389 -19.11 17.09 7.99
C HIS A 389 -17.71 17.19 7.37
N ALA A 390 -17.50 16.65 6.17
CA ALA A 390 -16.23 16.71 5.48
C ALA A 390 -15.77 18.15 5.22
N LEU A 391 -16.70 19.04 4.86
CA LEU A 391 -16.42 20.46 4.67
C LEU A 391 -16.10 21.17 6.00
N ALA A 392 -16.83 20.84 7.06
CA ALA A 392 -16.64 21.44 8.39
C ALA A 392 -15.33 21.01 9.06
N THR A 393 -14.84 19.81 8.76
CA THR A 393 -13.62 19.24 9.36
C THR A 393 -12.39 19.36 8.48
N PHE A 394 -12.44 20.08 7.38
CA PHE A 394 -11.38 20.15 6.37
C PHE A 394 -9.99 20.47 6.97
N GLU A 395 -9.91 21.45 7.86
CA GLU A 395 -8.64 21.89 8.48
C GLU A 395 -8.04 20.87 9.46
N SER A 396 -8.83 19.91 9.93
CA SER A 396 -8.38 18.89 10.89
C SER A 396 -8.36 17.47 10.34
N SER A 397 -9.23 17.17 9.39
CA SER A 397 -9.37 15.83 8.80
C SER A 397 -9.86 15.92 7.35
N PRO A 398 -8.98 16.33 6.43
CA PRO A 398 -9.35 16.46 5.03
C PRO A 398 -9.96 15.18 4.45
N THR A 399 -10.97 15.34 3.64
CA THR A 399 -11.68 14.23 2.97
C THR A 399 -11.58 14.40 1.46
N ILE A 400 -11.36 13.30 0.76
CA ILE A 400 -11.45 13.26 -0.70
C ILE A 400 -12.76 12.62 -1.16
N LEU A 401 -13.26 13.10 -2.28
CA LEU A 401 -14.32 12.47 -3.05
C LEU A 401 -13.67 11.77 -4.24
N GLN A 402 -13.99 10.50 -4.48
CA GLN A 402 -13.37 9.71 -5.53
C GLN A 402 -14.43 9.02 -6.39
N LYS A 403 -14.24 9.02 -7.70
CA LYS A 403 -15.09 8.26 -8.62
C LYS A 403 -15.07 6.78 -8.25
N PHE A 404 -16.25 6.20 -8.04
CA PHE A 404 -16.37 4.76 -7.82
C PHE A 404 -16.19 3.98 -9.13
N HIS A 405 -15.48 2.87 -9.04
CA HIS A 405 -15.33 1.91 -10.14
C HIS A 405 -15.73 0.53 -9.65
N LYS A 406 -16.76 -0.02 -10.27
CA LYS A 406 -17.24 -1.36 -9.95
C LYS A 406 -16.24 -2.41 -10.46
N GLY A 407 -15.85 -3.34 -9.60
CA GLY A 407 -15.00 -4.47 -9.98
C GLY A 407 -15.69 -5.40 -10.98
N ALA A 408 -14.93 -5.96 -11.92
CA ALA A 408 -15.38 -7.04 -12.79
C ALA A 408 -15.61 -8.33 -11.98
N LEU A 409 -16.36 -9.24 -12.54
CA LEU A 409 -16.65 -10.54 -11.93
C LEU A 409 -15.71 -11.60 -12.49
N PHE A 410 -15.13 -12.39 -11.58
CA PHE A 410 -14.25 -13.50 -11.87
C PHE A 410 -14.78 -14.76 -11.20
N GLU A 411 -14.42 -15.92 -11.71
CA GLU A 411 -14.75 -17.21 -11.15
C GLU A 411 -13.51 -17.84 -10.53
N GLN A 412 -13.65 -18.32 -9.27
CA GLN A 412 -12.58 -19.00 -8.54
C GLN A 412 -13.14 -20.21 -7.84
N ARG A 413 -12.49 -21.35 -8.00
CA ARG A 413 -12.85 -22.57 -7.26
C ARG A 413 -12.43 -22.47 -5.81
N TYR A 414 -13.23 -23.02 -4.93
CA TYR A 414 -12.91 -23.08 -3.50
C TYR A 414 -13.55 -24.31 -2.84
N TRP A 415 -13.01 -24.66 -1.70
CA TRP A 415 -13.60 -25.68 -0.85
C TRP A 415 -14.76 -25.10 -0.06
N GLU A 416 -15.96 -25.66 -0.26
CA GLU A 416 -17.15 -25.29 0.50
C GLU A 416 -17.21 -26.12 1.79
N PRO A 417 -17.03 -25.52 2.98
CA PRO A 417 -17.00 -26.26 4.24
C PRO A 417 -18.31 -27.01 4.55
N ALA A 418 -19.45 -26.45 4.15
CA ALA A 418 -20.77 -27.00 4.47
C ALA A 418 -21.09 -28.28 3.67
N SER A 419 -20.71 -28.34 2.40
CA SER A 419 -20.95 -29.51 1.53
C SER A 419 -19.76 -30.48 1.52
N GLY A 420 -18.57 -30.03 1.87
CA GLY A 420 -17.33 -30.80 1.72
C GLY A 420 -16.94 -31.02 0.25
N GLU A 421 -17.32 -30.11 -0.64
CA GLU A 421 -17.07 -30.22 -2.08
C GLU A 421 -16.29 -28.98 -2.60
N ILE A 422 -15.65 -29.13 -3.77
CA ILE A 422 -15.06 -28.02 -4.49
C ILE A 422 -16.14 -27.39 -5.37
N THR A 423 -16.43 -26.12 -5.10
CA THR A 423 -17.41 -25.33 -5.86
C THR A 423 -16.78 -24.06 -6.43
N THR A 424 -17.55 -23.21 -7.08
CA THR A 424 -17.08 -22.00 -7.74
C THR A 424 -17.75 -20.77 -7.15
N LEU A 425 -16.94 -19.83 -6.67
CA LEU A 425 -17.37 -18.48 -6.28
C LEU A 425 -17.27 -17.55 -7.49
N LYS A 426 -18.37 -16.87 -7.83
CA LYS A 426 -18.36 -15.73 -8.74
C LYS A 426 -18.23 -14.46 -7.90
N GLY A 427 -17.09 -13.78 -8.01
CA GLY A 427 -16.77 -12.68 -7.11
C GLY A 427 -16.01 -11.53 -7.77
N ARG A 428 -15.77 -10.48 -7.00
CA ARG A 428 -14.93 -9.34 -7.39
C ARG A 428 -13.56 -9.47 -6.78
N VAL A 429 -12.57 -8.97 -7.49
CA VAL A 429 -11.15 -9.16 -7.15
C VAL A 429 -10.50 -7.86 -6.73
N ARG A 430 -9.86 -7.89 -5.54
CA ARG A 430 -8.81 -6.98 -5.14
C ARG A 430 -7.48 -7.70 -5.28
N LEU A 431 -6.59 -7.12 -6.07
CA LEU A 431 -5.24 -7.59 -6.28
C LEU A 431 -4.26 -6.66 -5.58
N CYS A 432 -3.43 -7.19 -4.70
CA CYS A 432 -2.43 -6.46 -3.92
C CYS A 432 -1.03 -6.93 -4.31
N PRO A 433 -0.39 -6.34 -5.34
CA PRO A 433 1.00 -6.62 -5.65
C PRO A 433 1.92 -5.95 -4.62
N TYR A 434 2.95 -6.68 -4.18
CA TYR A 434 3.97 -6.19 -3.25
C TYR A 434 5.23 -5.85 -3.99
N TYR A 435 5.60 -4.57 -3.94
CA TYR A 435 6.84 -4.06 -4.52
C TYR A 435 7.83 -3.72 -3.42
N PHE A 436 9.07 -4.12 -3.64
CA PHE A 436 10.19 -3.81 -2.76
C PHE A 436 11.24 -3.02 -3.52
N VAL A 437 11.79 -1.98 -2.88
CA VAL A 437 12.87 -1.18 -3.44
C VAL A 437 14.20 -1.81 -3.03
N GLU A 438 14.85 -2.45 -3.99
CA GLU A 438 16.07 -3.20 -3.84
C GLU A 438 17.19 -2.50 -4.64
N ASN A 439 18.18 -1.91 -3.94
CA ASN A 439 19.29 -1.20 -4.61
C ASN A 439 18.82 -0.24 -5.72
N ASP A 440 17.84 0.63 -5.39
CA ASP A 440 17.19 1.60 -6.29
C ASP A 440 16.37 1.00 -7.46
N ARG A 441 16.16 -0.30 -7.45
CA ARG A 441 15.25 -0.97 -8.39
C ARG A 441 14.00 -1.45 -7.65
N VAL A 442 12.87 -1.28 -8.30
CA VAL A 442 11.58 -1.75 -7.78
C VAL A 442 11.30 -3.13 -8.33
N ARG A 443 11.03 -4.09 -7.44
CA ARG A 443 10.77 -5.48 -7.81
C ARG A 443 9.40 -5.92 -7.31
N LEU A 444 8.62 -6.54 -8.18
CA LEU A 444 7.41 -7.28 -7.81
C LEU A 444 7.83 -8.60 -7.16
N ARG A 445 7.46 -8.82 -5.90
CA ARG A 445 7.91 -9.98 -5.12
C ARG A 445 6.80 -10.91 -4.63
N GLY A 446 5.56 -10.53 -4.89
CA GLY A 446 4.38 -11.31 -4.58
C GLY A 446 3.13 -10.54 -4.95
N ALA A 447 2.02 -11.23 -5.07
CA ALA A 447 0.72 -10.61 -5.30
C ALA A 447 -0.37 -11.41 -4.60
N LEU A 448 -1.03 -10.78 -3.63
CA LEU A 448 -2.17 -11.34 -2.92
C LEU A 448 -3.45 -11.02 -3.69
N THR A 449 -4.22 -12.04 -4.00
CA THR A 449 -5.56 -11.90 -4.56
C THR A 449 -6.62 -12.19 -3.50
N THR A 450 -7.54 -11.24 -3.32
CA THR A 450 -8.74 -11.41 -2.49
C THR A 450 -9.94 -11.42 -3.41
N ILE A 451 -10.73 -12.52 -3.40
CA ILE A 451 -11.96 -12.63 -4.17
C ILE A 451 -13.13 -12.61 -3.17
N VAL A 452 -14.04 -11.65 -3.31
CA VAL A 452 -15.21 -11.50 -2.45
C VAL A 452 -16.49 -11.79 -3.24
N PRO A 453 -17.57 -12.26 -2.59
CA PRO A 453 -18.86 -12.52 -3.24
C PRO A 453 -19.35 -11.30 -4.06
N ALA A 454 -20.06 -11.58 -5.17
CA ALA A 454 -20.46 -10.57 -6.16
C ALA A 454 -21.39 -9.47 -5.61
N ASP A 455 -22.09 -9.72 -4.51
CA ASP A 455 -22.96 -8.76 -3.81
C ASP A 455 -22.17 -7.74 -2.98
N LYS A 456 -20.93 -8.06 -2.60
CA LYS A 456 -20.08 -7.15 -1.82
C LYS A 456 -19.52 -6.05 -2.73
N LYS A 457 -19.57 -4.81 -2.26
CA LYS A 457 -19.03 -3.63 -2.95
C LYS A 457 -17.63 -3.24 -2.45
N PHE A 458 -17.35 -3.50 -1.17
CA PHE A 458 -16.04 -3.29 -0.57
C PHE A 458 -15.23 -4.58 -0.60
N LEU A 459 -14.03 -4.50 -1.15
CA LEU A 459 -13.17 -5.66 -1.40
C LEU A 459 -12.07 -5.73 -0.34
N HIS A 460 -12.34 -6.38 0.78
CA HIS A 460 -11.37 -6.61 1.85
C HIS A 460 -11.40 -8.07 2.30
N GLY A 461 -10.39 -8.52 3.05
CA GLY A 461 -10.38 -9.88 3.61
C GLY A 461 -11.52 -10.06 4.61
N MET A 462 -12.28 -11.13 4.46
CA MET A 462 -13.39 -11.55 5.31
C MET A 462 -13.52 -13.07 5.27
N SER A 463 -14.25 -13.66 6.19
CA SER A 463 -14.44 -15.12 6.25
C SER A 463 -15.07 -15.73 4.99
N GLU A 464 -15.90 -14.95 4.28
CA GLU A 464 -16.50 -15.34 3.00
C GLU A 464 -15.60 -15.07 1.77
N ALA A 465 -14.39 -14.55 1.97
CA ALA A 465 -13.45 -14.26 0.88
C ALA A 465 -12.51 -15.42 0.62
N ILE A 466 -12.08 -15.55 -0.63
CA ILE A 466 -10.96 -16.43 -1.01
C ILE A 466 -9.69 -15.60 -0.98
N LEU A 467 -8.65 -16.08 -0.29
CA LEU A 467 -7.30 -15.48 -0.29
C LEU A 467 -6.33 -16.47 -0.94
N VAL A 468 -5.69 -16.04 -2.03
CA VAL A 468 -4.73 -16.87 -2.80
C VAL A 468 -3.60 -16.01 -3.34
N PRO A 469 -2.43 -16.60 -3.63
CA PRO A 469 -1.42 -15.90 -4.40
C PRO A 469 -1.88 -15.80 -5.86
N SER A 470 -1.31 -14.84 -6.59
CA SER A 470 -1.50 -14.78 -8.04
C SER A 470 -0.41 -15.57 -8.76
N LYS A 471 -0.73 -16.08 -9.95
CA LYS A 471 0.21 -16.78 -10.83
C LYS A 471 0.15 -16.26 -12.26
N THR A 472 1.23 -16.42 -13.01
CA THR A 472 1.27 -16.18 -14.45
C THR A 472 0.58 -17.32 -15.20
N GLN A 473 -0.24 -16.96 -16.21
CA GLN A 473 -0.91 -17.89 -17.10
C GLN A 473 -0.33 -17.77 -18.53
#